data_1b2ec7d7e9fc06b92ea34555a8d508f7
#
_entry.id   1b2ec7d7e9fc06b92ea34555a8d508f7
#
_cell.length_a   1.000
_cell.length_b   1.000
_cell.length_c   1.000
_cell.angle_alpha   90.00
_cell.angle_beta   90.00
_cell.angle_gamma   90.00
#
_symmetry.space_group_name_H-M   'P 1'
#
loop_
_entity.id
_entity.type
_entity.pdbx_description
1 polymer ?
#
loop_
_entity_poly.entity_id
_entity_poly.type
_entity_poly.pdbx_seq_one_letter_code
_entity_poly.pdbx_strand_id
1 'polypeptide(L)'
;MLYLLTGEIQTGKTRWLERRAARAAEAGVRVYGVLAPGVWHEDGAGGFEKLGIDNVLLPQSERIHLADRRDIAQRLGSVEPDGPSERARLGWAMSNAALARVNEHFSRLACEAAQVAGARGLLVVDELGRLELMRGEGLTAALDLLRRGPQPAWEDAVVVVRAGLLDRAHDALDSAWGGAVHVLPGSQKP
;
A
#
# COMPACT_ATOMS: atom_id res chain seq x y z
N MET A 1 -15.20 1.71 8.11
CA MET A 1 -15.31 2.68 6.99
C MET A 1 -14.11 2.55 6.06
N LEU A 2 -14.30 2.56 4.73
CA LEU A 2 -13.22 2.58 3.75
C LEU A 2 -12.91 4.01 3.30
N TYR A 3 -11.63 4.38 3.31
CA TYR A 3 -11.13 5.65 2.79
C TYR A 3 -10.20 5.40 1.61
N LEU A 4 -10.52 5.96 0.44
CA LEU A 4 -9.68 5.92 -0.74
C LEU A 4 -8.87 7.22 -0.83
N LEU A 5 -7.59 7.14 -0.43
CA LEU A 5 -6.65 8.25 -0.52
C LEU A 5 -6.14 8.33 -1.96
N THR A 6 -6.51 9.39 -2.64
CA THR A 6 -6.20 9.61 -4.06
C THR A 6 -5.51 10.94 -4.29
N GLY A 7 -5.01 11.16 -5.51
CA GLY A 7 -4.34 12.39 -5.94
C GLY A 7 -3.25 12.09 -6.97
N GLU A 8 -2.72 13.14 -7.55
CA GLU A 8 -1.66 13.09 -8.57
C GLU A 8 -0.39 12.39 -8.06
N ILE A 9 0.50 12.03 -8.99
CA ILE A 9 1.81 11.44 -8.66
C ILE A 9 2.61 12.46 -7.82
N GLN A 10 3.30 11.95 -6.77
CA GLN A 10 4.18 12.75 -5.88
C GLN A 10 3.46 13.86 -5.08
N THR A 11 2.15 13.79 -4.88
CA THR A 11 1.40 14.74 -4.03
C THR A 11 1.50 14.45 -2.53
N GLY A 12 2.36 13.53 -2.12
CA GLY A 12 2.61 13.23 -0.71
C GLY A 12 1.60 12.26 -0.07
N LYS A 13 0.92 11.42 -0.85
CA LYS A 13 -0.03 10.39 -0.33
C LYS A 13 0.60 9.49 0.73
N THR A 14 1.76 8.90 0.44
CA THR A 14 2.50 8.07 1.40
C THR A 14 2.82 8.84 2.68
N ARG A 15 3.34 10.07 2.59
CA ARG A 15 3.62 10.90 3.78
C ARG A 15 2.36 11.26 4.56
N TRP A 16 1.24 11.44 3.90
CA TRP A 16 -0.04 11.64 4.56
C TRP A 16 -0.46 10.38 5.32
N LEU A 17 -0.35 9.21 4.67
CA LEU A 17 -0.69 7.92 5.25
C LEU A 17 0.22 7.58 6.45
N GLU A 18 1.53 7.84 6.34
CA GLU A 18 2.49 7.70 7.45
C GLU A 18 2.08 8.54 8.66
N ARG A 19 1.77 9.84 8.45
CA ARG A 19 1.29 10.72 9.52
C ARG A 19 -0.04 10.24 10.11
N ARG A 20 -0.95 9.73 9.28
CA ARG A 20 -2.23 9.19 9.74
C ARG A 20 -2.03 7.94 10.61
N ALA A 21 -1.15 7.04 10.16
CA ALA A 21 -0.78 5.84 10.92
C ALA A 21 -0.12 6.19 12.27
N ALA A 22 0.81 7.14 12.28
CA ALA A 22 1.48 7.60 13.50
C ALA A 22 0.47 8.20 14.50
N ARG A 23 -0.42 9.11 14.06
CA ARG A 23 -1.47 9.68 14.90
C ARG A 23 -2.44 8.63 15.46
N ALA A 24 -2.78 7.62 14.66
CA ALA A 24 -3.61 6.51 15.12
C ALA A 24 -2.91 5.74 16.24
N ALA A 25 -1.63 5.42 16.07
CA ALA A 25 -0.84 4.74 17.07
C ALA A 25 -0.69 5.56 18.36
N GLU A 26 -0.44 6.87 18.26
CA GLU A 26 -0.41 7.79 19.41
C GLU A 26 -1.74 7.84 20.17
N ALA A 27 -2.87 7.67 19.46
CA ALA A 27 -4.20 7.57 20.05
C ALA A 27 -4.55 6.17 20.59
N GLY A 28 -3.60 5.23 20.61
CA GLY A 28 -3.80 3.86 21.08
C GLY A 28 -4.52 2.95 20.09
N VAL A 29 -4.69 3.38 18.83
CA VAL A 29 -5.26 2.58 17.75
C VAL A 29 -4.14 1.75 17.11
N ARG A 30 -4.30 0.42 17.09
CA ARG A 30 -3.32 -0.46 16.44
C ARG A 30 -3.43 -0.32 14.91
N VAL A 31 -2.30 -0.10 14.25
CA VAL A 31 -2.25 0.03 12.80
C VAL A 31 -1.70 -1.24 12.18
N TYR A 32 -2.39 -1.75 11.16
CA TYR A 32 -2.06 -2.97 10.43
C TYR A 32 -1.86 -2.66 8.95
N GLY A 33 -1.15 -3.51 8.25
CA GLY A 33 -0.99 -3.42 6.81
C GLY A 33 0.39 -2.99 6.37
N VAL A 34 0.48 -2.14 5.35
CA VAL A 34 1.75 -1.79 4.71
C VAL A 34 1.79 -0.31 4.32
N LEU A 35 2.91 0.35 4.64
CA LEU A 35 3.31 1.65 4.10
C LEU A 35 4.38 1.45 3.03
N ALA A 36 4.42 2.29 1.99
CA ALA A 36 5.36 2.17 0.88
C ALA A 36 6.22 3.44 0.70
N PRO A 37 7.08 3.77 1.69
CA PRO A 37 7.96 4.94 1.59
C PRO A 37 8.92 4.82 0.41
N GLY A 38 9.15 5.96 -0.26
CA GLY A 38 10.17 6.07 -1.29
C GLY A 38 11.57 6.07 -0.71
N VAL A 39 12.50 5.44 -1.41
CA VAL A 39 13.95 5.60 -1.19
C VAL A 39 14.42 6.77 -2.05
N TRP A 40 14.90 7.82 -1.40
CA TRP A 40 15.27 9.09 -2.03
C TRP A 40 16.77 9.35 -1.92
N HIS A 41 17.36 9.88 -3.00
CA HIS A 41 18.75 10.31 -3.04
C HIS A 41 18.84 11.75 -3.53
N GLU A 42 19.87 12.47 -3.11
CA GLU A 42 20.20 13.77 -3.65
C GLU A 42 20.67 13.62 -5.10
N ASP A 43 20.17 14.47 -6.00
CA ASP A 43 20.46 14.41 -7.44
C ASP A 43 21.73 15.16 -7.85
N GLY A 44 22.48 15.69 -6.87
CA GLY A 44 23.69 16.48 -7.09
C GLY A 44 23.44 17.92 -7.58
N ALA A 45 22.20 18.29 -7.85
CA ALA A 45 21.78 19.64 -8.23
C ALA A 45 20.98 20.34 -7.11
N GLY A 46 20.95 19.74 -5.91
CA GLY A 46 20.23 20.25 -4.74
C GLY A 46 18.76 19.81 -4.69
N GLY A 47 18.36 18.89 -5.55
CA GLY A 47 17.06 18.21 -5.55
C GLY A 47 17.16 16.78 -5.01
N PHE A 48 16.01 16.08 -5.02
CA PHE A 48 15.92 14.68 -4.63
C PHE A 48 15.22 13.88 -5.72
N GLU A 49 15.76 12.72 -6.03
CA GLU A 49 15.12 11.76 -6.91
C GLU A 49 14.76 10.49 -6.16
N LYS A 50 13.60 9.90 -6.52
CA LYS A 50 13.14 8.63 -5.98
C LYS A 50 13.76 7.48 -6.78
N LEU A 51 14.62 6.69 -6.13
CA LEU A 51 15.33 5.58 -6.76
C LEU A 51 14.72 4.21 -6.43
N GLY A 52 13.98 4.11 -5.33
CA GLY A 52 13.40 2.86 -4.88
C GLY A 52 12.11 3.03 -4.08
N ILE A 53 11.53 1.91 -3.71
CA ILE A 53 10.35 1.80 -2.86
C ILE A 53 10.63 0.71 -1.83
N ASP A 54 10.46 1.04 -0.57
CA ASP A 54 10.43 0.06 0.50
C ASP A 54 8.99 -0.20 0.92
N ASN A 55 8.73 -1.37 1.51
CA ASN A 55 7.53 -1.65 2.25
C ASN A 55 7.83 -1.75 3.74
N VAL A 56 7.00 -1.11 4.57
CA VAL A 56 7.06 -1.22 6.03
C VAL A 56 5.84 -1.98 6.50
N LEU A 57 6.05 -3.18 7.03
CA LEU A 57 5.00 -4.08 7.49
C LEU A 57 4.54 -3.68 8.89
N LEU A 58 3.27 -3.43 9.09
CA LEU A 58 2.67 -3.01 10.36
C LEU A 58 1.84 -4.12 11.00
N PRO A 59 1.90 -4.28 12.33
CA PRO A 59 2.52 -3.40 13.32
C PRO A 59 4.01 -3.61 13.60
N GLN A 60 4.66 -4.62 12.99
CA GLN A 60 6.02 -5.04 13.33
C GLN A 60 7.10 -4.01 12.94
N SER A 61 6.77 -3.07 12.06
CA SER A 61 7.70 -2.08 11.48
C SER A 61 8.89 -2.71 10.72
N GLU A 62 8.73 -3.95 10.26
CA GLU A 62 9.70 -4.61 9.42
C GLU A 62 9.77 -3.91 8.05
N ARG A 63 11.00 -3.58 7.61
CA ARG A 63 11.23 -2.93 6.32
C ARG A 63 11.75 -3.93 5.30
N ILE A 64 11.13 -3.93 4.13
CA ILE A 64 11.48 -4.79 2.99
C ILE A 64 11.68 -3.89 1.77
N HIS A 65 12.82 -4.02 1.10
CA HIS A 65 13.04 -3.33 -0.17
C HIS A 65 12.17 -3.99 -1.25
N LEU A 66 11.20 -3.24 -1.79
CA LEU A 66 10.22 -3.77 -2.75
C LEU A 66 10.68 -3.60 -4.20
N ALA A 67 11.18 -2.42 -4.56
CA ALA A 67 11.42 -2.09 -5.96
C ALA A 67 12.51 -1.04 -6.14
N ASP A 68 13.24 -1.18 -7.22
CA ASP A 68 14.11 -0.15 -7.77
C ASP A 68 13.45 0.53 -8.97
N ARG A 69 13.83 1.79 -9.23
CA ARG A 69 13.50 2.43 -10.49
C ARG A 69 14.10 1.62 -11.64
N ARG A 70 13.34 1.42 -12.70
CA ARG A 70 13.70 0.48 -13.78
C ARG A 70 15.10 0.69 -14.35
N ASP A 71 15.53 1.94 -14.57
CA ASP A 71 16.87 2.25 -15.08
C ASP A 71 17.99 1.86 -14.12
N ILE A 72 17.73 1.94 -12.81
CA ILE A 72 18.65 1.49 -11.76
C ILE A 72 18.72 -0.04 -11.78
N ALA A 73 17.57 -0.71 -11.75
CA ALA A 73 17.50 -2.17 -11.77
C ALA A 73 18.19 -2.77 -13.01
N GLN A 74 18.03 -2.13 -14.18
CA GLN A 74 18.71 -2.55 -15.40
C GLN A 74 20.24 -2.45 -15.29
N ARG A 75 20.74 -1.34 -14.70
CA ARG A 75 22.19 -1.17 -14.47
C ARG A 75 22.75 -2.19 -13.47
N LEU A 76 21.97 -2.55 -12.46
CA LEU A 76 22.35 -3.51 -11.43
C LEU A 76 22.13 -4.97 -11.84
N GLY A 77 21.46 -5.24 -12.97
CA GLY A 77 21.08 -6.57 -13.40
C GLY A 77 20.05 -7.25 -12.50
N SER A 78 19.27 -6.46 -11.73
CA SER A 78 18.26 -6.96 -10.78
C SER A 78 16.85 -7.03 -11.35
N VAL A 79 16.66 -6.79 -12.66
CA VAL A 79 15.36 -6.92 -13.33
C VAL A 79 14.99 -8.41 -13.41
N GLU A 80 13.80 -8.74 -12.94
CA GLU A 80 13.22 -10.08 -13.04
C GLU A 80 12.36 -10.19 -14.32
N PRO A 81 12.84 -10.80 -15.42
CA PRO A 81 12.21 -10.70 -16.76
C PRO A 81 10.75 -11.16 -16.78
N ASP A 82 10.41 -12.17 -15.98
CA ASP A 82 9.07 -12.75 -15.91
C ASP A 82 8.24 -12.20 -14.74
N GLY A 83 8.74 -11.14 -14.09
CA GLY A 83 8.06 -10.51 -12.96
C GLY A 83 6.78 -9.77 -13.36
N PRO A 84 5.80 -9.61 -12.43
CA PRO A 84 4.56 -8.87 -12.68
C PRO A 84 4.79 -7.44 -13.15
N SER A 85 5.80 -6.76 -12.58
CA SER A 85 6.16 -5.39 -12.94
C SER A 85 6.64 -5.26 -14.39
N GLU A 86 7.39 -6.27 -14.89
CA GLU A 86 7.87 -6.31 -16.27
C GLU A 86 6.72 -6.57 -17.24
N ARG A 87 5.89 -7.59 -16.97
CA ARG A 87 4.70 -7.89 -17.78
C ARG A 87 3.74 -6.69 -17.85
N ALA A 88 3.63 -5.90 -16.78
CA ALA A 88 2.81 -4.70 -16.73
C ALA A 88 3.52 -3.45 -17.25
N ARG A 89 4.80 -3.52 -17.63
CA ARG A 89 5.64 -2.41 -18.08
C ARG A 89 5.61 -1.23 -17.12
N LEU A 90 5.79 -1.51 -15.82
CA LEU A 90 5.85 -0.48 -14.81
C LEU A 90 7.20 0.25 -14.85
N GLY A 91 7.24 1.50 -14.38
CA GLY A 91 8.49 2.26 -14.20
C GLY A 91 9.38 1.76 -13.06
N TRP A 92 8.91 0.74 -12.32
CA TRP A 92 9.55 0.12 -11.17
C TRP A 92 9.79 -1.36 -11.44
N ALA A 93 10.98 -1.85 -11.16
CA ALA A 93 11.32 -3.27 -11.17
C ALA A 93 11.09 -3.80 -9.75
N MET A 94 10.04 -4.58 -9.57
CA MET A 94 9.66 -5.14 -8.26
C MET A 94 10.32 -6.50 -8.05
N SER A 95 10.79 -6.76 -6.84
CA SER A 95 11.27 -8.07 -6.42
C SER A 95 10.10 -9.02 -6.16
N ASN A 96 10.08 -10.16 -6.83
CA ASN A 96 9.08 -11.21 -6.60
C ASN A 96 9.16 -11.78 -5.17
N ALA A 97 10.38 -11.90 -4.63
CA ALA A 97 10.59 -12.35 -3.26
C ALA A 97 10.00 -11.35 -2.25
N ALA A 98 10.18 -10.04 -2.47
CA ALA A 98 9.59 -9.01 -1.64
C ALA A 98 8.06 -9.00 -1.74
N LEU A 99 7.49 -9.11 -2.95
CA LEU A 99 6.05 -9.23 -3.16
C LEU A 99 5.47 -10.45 -2.42
N ALA A 100 6.16 -11.60 -2.48
CA ALA A 100 5.73 -12.82 -1.79
C ALA A 100 5.69 -12.61 -0.26
N ARG A 101 6.73 -11.97 0.32
CA ARG A 101 6.77 -11.67 1.76
C ARG A 101 5.67 -10.70 2.19
N VAL A 102 5.38 -9.70 1.39
CA VAL A 102 4.29 -8.75 1.69
C VAL A 102 2.92 -9.45 1.60
N ASN A 103 2.71 -10.31 0.62
CA ASN A 103 1.49 -11.11 0.52
C ASN A 103 1.35 -12.10 1.69
N GLU A 104 2.44 -12.73 2.13
CA GLU A 104 2.45 -13.58 3.33
C GLU A 104 2.06 -12.78 4.58
N HIS A 105 2.56 -11.55 4.73
CA HIS A 105 2.18 -10.66 5.82
C HIS A 105 0.66 -10.38 5.82
N PHE A 106 0.06 -10.01 4.68
CA PHE A 106 -1.38 -9.80 4.59
C PHE A 106 -2.18 -11.07 4.88
N SER A 107 -1.69 -12.24 4.44
CA SER A 107 -2.30 -13.52 4.74
C SER A 107 -2.30 -13.84 6.25
N ARG A 108 -1.20 -13.53 6.95
CA ARG A 108 -1.14 -13.64 8.43
C ARG A 108 -2.13 -12.68 9.09
N LEU A 109 -2.16 -11.40 8.67
CA LEU A 109 -3.12 -10.44 9.19
C LEU A 109 -4.57 -10.92 9.02
N ALA A 110 -4.88 -11.56 7.89
CA ALA A 110 -6.20 -12.12 7.63
C ALA A 110 -6.58 -13.26 8.61
N CYS A 111 -5.61 -14.06 9.04
CA CYS A 111 -5.82 -15.11 10.03
C CYS A 111 -5.92 -14.54 11.46
N GLU A 112 -5.07 -13.58 11.79
CA GLU A 112 -5.01 -12.97 13.13
C GLU A 112 -6.22 -12.07 13.40
N ALA A 113 -6.70 -11.34 12.39
CA ALA A 113 -7.80 -10.38 12.53
C ALA A 113 -9.09 -10.99 13.07
N ALA A 114 -9.36 -12.25 12.74
CA ALA A 114 -10.53 -12.97 13.21
C ALA A 114 -10.46 -13.38 14.70
N GLN A 115 -9.25 -13.37 15.28
CA GLN A 115 -8.99 -13.81 16.66
C GLN A 115 -8.90 -12.66 17.67
N VAL A 116 -8.83 -11.42 17.19
CA VAL A 116 -8.71 -10.24 18.04
C VAL A 116 -10.10 -9.72 18.38
N ALA A 117 -10.49 -9.83 19.65
CA ALA A 117 -11.75 -9.29 20.14
C ALA A 117 -11.59 -7.82 20.60
N GLY A 118 -12.47 -6.93 20.12
CA GLY A 118 -12.67 -5.60 20.70
C GLY A 118 -11.54 -4.58 20.49
N ALA A 119 -10.64 -4.80 19.56
CA ALA A 119 -9.57 -3.85 19.29
C ALA A 119 -10.01 -2.79 18.27
N ARG A 120 -9.86 -1.51 18.62
CA ARG A 120 -9.87 -0.45 17.62
C ARG A 120 -8.60 -0.54 16.80
N GLY A 121 -8.73 -0.82 15.52
CA GLY A 121 -7.61 -0.90 14.59
C GLY A 121 -7.87 -0.16 13.30
N LEU A 122 -6.80 0.13 12.60
CA LEU A 122 -6.78 0.76 11.29
C LEU A 122 -5.98 -0.12 10.33
N LEU A 123 -6.59 -0.54 9.22
CA LEU A 123 -5.86 -1.18 8.13
C LEU A 123 -5.36 -0.12 7.15
N VAL A 124 -4.08 -0.18 6.77
CA VAL A 124 -3.48 0.71 5.77
C VAL A 124 -2.88 -0.09 4.62
N VAL A 125 -3.14 0.34 3.39
CA VAL A 125 -2.56 -0.23 2.18
C VAL A 125 -2.06 0.91 1.29
N ASP A 126 -0.74 1.09 1.25
CA ASP A 126 -0.11 2.17 0.50
C ASP A 126 0.16 1.74 -0.95
N GLU A 127 -0.83 1.98 -1.76
CA GLU A 127 -1.01 1.74 -3.19
C GLU A 127 -1.56 0.35 -3.56
N LEU A 128 -2.85 0.34 -3.94
CA LEU A 128 -3.40 -0.64 -4.86
C LEU A 128 -3.32 -0.06 -6.28
N GLY A 129 -2.55 -0.72 -7.10
CA GLY A 129 -2.24 -0.27 -8.44
C GLY A 129 -2.91 -1.07 -9.55
N ARG A 130 -2.32 -0.97 -10.75
CA ARG A 130 -2.78 -1.71 -11.93
C ARG A 130 -2.57 -3.22 -11.80
N LEU A 131 -1.57 -3.63 -11.03
CA LEU A 131 -1.31 -5.07 -10.82
C LEU A 131 -2.50 -5.70 -10.12
N GLU A 132 -2.93 -5.14 -9.01
CA GLU A 132 -3.98 -5.67 -8.16
C GLU A 132 -5.36 -5.51 -8.82
N LEU A 133 -5.70 -4.28 -9.24
CA LEU A 133 -7.06 -3.93 -9.67
C LEU A 133 -7.39 -4.34 -11.11
N MET A 134 -6.39 -4.65 -11.94
CA MET A 134 -6.60 -4.95 -13.36
C MET A 134 -6.06 -6.31 -13.80
N ARG A 135 -5.06 -6.85 -13.10
CA ARG A 135 -4.33 -8.05 -13.55
C ARG A 135 -4.42 -9.22 -12.57
N GLY A 136 -4.87 -8.99 -11.33
CA GLY A 136 -4.84 -10.02 -10.28
C GLY A 136 -3.42 -10.46 -9.91
N GLU A 137 -2.47 -9.53 -9.98
CA GLU A 137 -1.05 -9.72 -9.67
C GLU A 137 -0.64 -8.74 -8.54
N GLY A 138 0.61 -8.73 -8.13
CA GLY A 138 1.12 -7.79 -7.12
C GLY A 138 0.70 -8.16 -5.70
N LEU A 139 0.12 -7.21 -4.97
CA LEU A 139 -0.34 -7.37 -3.58
C LEU A 139 -1.74 -8.00 -3.51
N THR A 140 -1.90 -9.19 -4.08
CA THR A 140 -3.20 -9.88 -4.19
C THR A 140 -3.81 -10.18 -2.82
N ALA A 141 -3.00 -10.58 -1.83
CA ALA A 141 -3.49 -10.85 -0.48
C ALA A 141 -4.01 -9.58 0.23
N ALA A 142 -3.48 -8.40 -0.10
CA ALA A 142 -4.01 -7.12 0.39
C ALA A 142 -5.40 -6.86 -0.18
N LEU A 143 -5.58 -7.04 -1.48
CA LEU A 143 -6.88 -6.88 -2.14
C LEU A 143 -7.91 -7.89 -1.60
N ASP A 144 -7.52 -9.14 -1.42
CA ASP A 144 -8.40 -10.19 -0.88
C ASP A 144 -8.79 -9.91 0.58
N LEU A 145 -7.87 -9.35 1.39
CA LEU A 145 -8.17 -8.93 2.75
C LEU A 145 -9.17 -7.77 2.77
N LEU A 146 -8.99 -6.78 1.92
CA LEU A 146 -9.89 -5.64 1.79
C LEU A 146 -11.29 -6.06 1.32
N ARG A 147 -11.39 -7.05 0.45
CA ARG A 147 -12.68 -7.63 -0.01
C ARG A 147 -13.48 -8.33 1.09
N ARG A 148 -12.86 -8.65 2.23
CA ARG A 148 -13.58 -9.19 3.40
C ARG A 148 -14.32 -8.11 4.19
N GLY A 149 -14.04 -6.84 3.93
CA GLY A 149 -14.61 -5.70 4.66
C GLY A 149 -14.02 -5.52 6.06
N PRO A 150 -14.75 -4.83 6.95
CA PRO A 150 -14.35 -4.65 8.34
C PRO A 150 -14.12 -5.98 9.06
N GLN A 151 -13.12 -6.02 9.94
CA GLN A 151 -12.77 -7.20 10.73
C GLN A 151 -12.77 -6.83 12.22
N PRO A 152 -12.84 -7.81 13.14
CA PRO A 152 -12.75 -7.53 14.58
C PRO A 152 -11.49 -6.76 14.98
N ALA A 153 -10.40 -6.90 14.25
CA ALA A 153 -9.15 -6.20 14.49
C ALA A 153 -9.14 -4.75 13.96
N TRP A 154 -9.98 -4.41 12.98
CA TRP A 154 -10.12 -3.05 12.41
C TRP A 154 -11.50 -2.82 11.80
N GLU A 155 -12.07 -1.65 12.08
CA GLU A 155 -13.33 -1.18 11.49
C GLU A 155 -13.10 -0.26 10.30
N ASP A 156 -11.92 0.37 10.24
CA ASP A 156 -11.54 1.34 9.22
C ASP A 156 -10.37 0.85 8.38
N ALA A 157 -10.36 1.24 7.10
CA ALA A 157 -9.22 1.05 6.21
C ALA A 157 -8.93 2.32 5.42
N VAL A 158 -7.63 2.60 5.21
CA VAL A 158 -7.16 3.64 4.28
C VAL A 158 -6.33 2.97 3.20
N VAL A 159 -6.75 3.17 1.97
CA VAL A 159 -6.11 2.58 0.78
C VAL A 159 -5.69 3.68 -0.17
N VAL A 160 -4.43 3.69 -0.57
CA VAL A 160 -3.95 4.62 -1.60
C VAL A 160 -4.28 4.05 -2.97
N VAL A 161 -4.99 4.84 -3.77
CA VAL A 161 -5.39 4.47 -5.13
C VAL A 161 -5.14 5.65 -6.06
N ARG A 162 -4.59 5.40 -7.25
CA ARG A 162 -4.44 6.45 -8.26
C ARG A 162 -5.81 6.87 -8.81
N ALA A 163 -5.98 8.17 -9.13
CA ALA A 163 -7.24 8.71 -9.60
C ALA A 163 -7.87 7.90 -10.75
N GLY A 164 -7.09 7.50 -11.74
CA GLY A 164 -7.57 6.70 -12.87
C GLY A 164 -7.95 5.25 -12.57
N LEU A 165 -7.83 4.80 -11.30
CA LEU A 165 -8.21 3.46 -10.85
C LEU A 165 -9.33 3.49 -9.78
N LEU A 166 -9.89 4.67 -9.49
CA LEU A 166 -10.93 4.80 -8.46
C LEU A 166 -12.16 3.95 -8.76
N ASP A 167 -12.68 3.98 -9.98
CA ASP A 167 -13.85 3.16 -10.37
C ASP A 167 -13.59 1.68 -10.14
N ARG A 168 -12.39 1.21 -10.48
CA ARG A 168 -11.98 -0.18 -10.24
C ARG A 168 -11.89 -0.52 -8.75
N ALA A 169 -11.44 0.43 -7.93
CA ALA A 169 -11.38 0.24 -6.48
C ALA A 169 -12.80 0.20 -5.89
N HIS A 170 -13.72 1.04 -6.35
CA HIS A 170 -15.14 1.00 -5.99
C HIS A 170 -15.77 -0.34 -6.37
N ASP A 171 -15.63 -0.77 -7.63
CA ASP A 171 -16.15 -2.07 -8.10
C ASP A 171 -15.65 -3.24 -7.24
N ALA A 172 -14.39 -3.17 -6.79
CA ALA A 172 -13.78 -4.25 -6.03
C ALA A 172 -14.13 -4.28 -4.54
N LEU A 173 -14.47 -3.11 -3.94
CA LEU A 173 -14.46 -2.95 -2.48
C LEU A 173 -15.78 -2.44 -1.88
N ASP A 174 -16.60 -1.66 -2.62
CA ASP A 174 -17.79 -1.02 -2.06
C ASP A 174 -18.79 -1.99 -1.45
N SER A 175 -18.98 -3.15 -2.08
CA SER A 175 -19.92 -4.14 -1.58
C SER A 175 -19.57 -4.65 -0.17
N ALA A 176 -18.27 -4.75 0.14
CA ALA A 176 -17.79 -5.23 1.43
C ALA A 176 -17.76 -4.15 2.52
N TRP A 177 -17.65 -2.86 2.13
CA TRP A 177 -17.48 -1.75 3.06
C TRP A 177 -18.70 -0.83 3.15
N GLY A 178 -19.75 -1.07 2.36
CA GLY A 178 -20.92 -0.19 2.26
C GLY A 178 -20.63 1.15 1.58
N GLY A 179 -19.63 1.17 0.69
CA GLY A 179 -19.12 2.33 0.00
C GLY A 179 -17.80 2.88 0.56
N ALA A 180 -17.21 3.83 -0.15
CA ALA A 180 -15.93 4.43 0.23
C ALA A 180 -15.98 5.96 0.23
N VAL A 181 -15.17 6.57 1.09
CA VAL A 181 -14.97 8.03 1.17
C VAL A 181 -13.66 8.41 0.48
N HIS A 182 -13.72 9.36 -0.45
CA HIS A 182 -12.51 9.90 -1.07
C HIS A 182 -11.80 10.87 -0.15
N VAL A 183 -10.49 10.73 -0.06
CA VAL A 183 -9.59 11.60 0.73
C VAL A 183 -8.49 12.12 -0.18
N LEU A 184 -8.14 13.40 -0.02
CA LEU A 184 -7.01 14.02 -0.71
C LEU A 184 -5.86 14.29 0.27
N PRO A 185 -4.59 14.20 -0.16
CA PRO A 185 -3.47 14.64 0.64
C PRO A 185 -3.65 16.12 1.04
N GLY A 186 -3.59 16.41 2.34
CA GLY A 186 -3.85 17.77 2.86
C GLY A 186 -5.23 17.98 3.46
N SER A 187 -6.19 17.09 3.24
CA SER A 187 -7.46 17.15 3.98
C SER A 187 -7.24 16.86 5.47
N GLN A 188 -7.93 17.62 6.33
CA GLN A 188 -7.86 17.39 7.78
C GLN A 188 -8.74 16.22 8.26
N LYS A 189 -9.49 15.59 7.35
CA LYS A 189 -10.32 14.39 7.60
C LYS A 189 -9.65 13.16 6.97
N PRO A 190 -9.90 12.01 7.49
CA PRO A 190 -10.37 11.59 8.82
C PRO A 190 -9.26 11.37 9.81
#